data_b12ddc0870c254a539eefed2dbc6a220
#
_entry.id   b12ddc0870c254a539eefed2dbc6a220
#
_cell.length_a   1.000
_cell.length_b   1.000
_cell.length_c   1.000
_cell.angle_alpha   90.00
_cell.angle_beta   90.00
_cell.angle_gamma   90.00
#
_symmetry.space_group_name_H-M   'P 1'
#
loop_
_entity.id
_entity.type
_entity.pdbx_description
1 polymer ?
#
loop_
_entity_poly.entity_id
_entity_poly.type
_entity_poly.pdbx_seq_one_letter_code
_entity_poly.pdbx_strand_id
1 'polypeptide(L)'
;MLRHLKYISAFFFIASSLAIIAAATLYYALTPQLAPGETIKETQLQVPLRVYSAEGLLLAEFGEKRRIPVKYDDIPLRLINAFLASEDDRFFEHPGVDYQGLLRATYSLIATGEKAQGGSTITMQLARNFFLSSEKT
;
A
#
# COMPACT_ATOMS: atom_id res chain seq x y z
N MET A 1 -1.83 -10.27 -48.27
CA MET A 1 -1.01 -10.33 -47.05
C MET A 1 -0.82 -8.95 -46.41
N LEU A 2 -0.29 -7.94 -47.10
CA LEU A 2 -0.08 -6.56 -46.61
C LEU A 2 -1.35 -5.83 -46.12
N ARG A 3 -2.53 -6.09 -46.71
CA ARG A 3 -3.80 -5.45 -46.29
C ARG A 3 -4.23 -5.96 -44.89
N HIS A 4 -4.14 -7.22 -44.62
CA HIS A 4 -4.48 -7.78 -43.29
C HIS A 4 -3.54 -7.28 -42.22
N LEU A 5 -2.26 -7.13 -42.50
CA LEU A 5 -1.28 -6.59 -41.55
C LEU A 5 -1.62 -5.15 -41.14
N LYS A 6 -2.07 -4.30 -42.11
CA LYS A 6 -2.53 -2.92 -41.78
C LYS A 6 -3.77 -2.90 -40.90
N TYR A 7 -4.73 -3.79 -41.09
CA TYR A 7 -5.91 -3.85 -40.23
C TYR A 7 -5.57 -4.37 -38.83
N ILE A 8 -4.68 -5.35 -38.71
CA ILE A 8 -4.19 -5.85 -37.41
C ILE A 8 -3.44 -4.74 -36.67
N SER A 9 -2.53 -4.03 -37.33
CA SER A 9 -1.80 -2.92 -36.66
C SER A 9 -2.74 -1.78 -36.25
N ALA A 10 -3.71 -1.42 -37.09
CA ALA A 10 -4.71 -0.42 -36.75
C ALA A 10 -5.59 -0.84 -35.56
N PHE A 11 -5.99 -2.13 -35.51
CA PHE A 11 -6.73 -2.67 -34.37
C PHE A 11 -5.94 -2.56 -33.06
N PHE A 12 -4.68 -2.98 -33.06
CA PHE A 12 -3.83 -2.86 -31.85
C PHE A 12 -3.59 -1.41 -31.45
N PHE A 13 -3.42 -0.51 -32.41
CA PHE A 13 -3.26 0.92 -32.15
C PHE A 13 -4.52 1.51 -31.50
N ILE A 14 -5.70 1.23 -32.04
CA ILE A 14 -6.99 1.69 -31.50
C ILE A 14 -7.21 1.09 -30.11
N ALA A 15 -6.98 -0.21 -29.92
CA ALA A 15 -7.15 -0.87 -28.64
C ALA A 15 -6.23 -0.28 -27.56
N SER A 16 -4.96 -0.03 -27.89
CA SER A 16 -4.00 0.59 -26.95
C SER A 16 -4.39 2.04 -26.63
N SER A 17 -4.85 2.82 -27.62
CA SER A 17 -5.32 4.19 -27.41
C SER A 17 -6.53 4.23 -26.48
N LEU A 18 -7.50 3.34 -26.67
CA LEU A 18 -8.67 3.22 -25.78
C LEU A 18 -8.27 2.83 -24.36
N ALA A 19 -7.31 1.89 -24.20
CA ALA A 19 -6.81 1.50 -22.91
C ALA A 19 -6.11 2.67 -22.17
N ILE A 20 -5.32 3.46 -22.89
CA ILE A 20 -4.65 4.65 -22.32
C ILE A 20 -5.69 5.70 -21.91
N ILE A 21 -6.69 5.97 -22.75
CA ILE A 21 -7.77 6.91 -22.42
C ILE A 21 -8.54 6.44 -21.19
N ALA A 22 -8.90 5.17 -21.14
CA ALA A 22 -9.60 4.59 -19.98
C ALA A 22 -8.77 4.70 -18.70
N ALA A 23 -7.48 4.40 -18.77
CA ALA A 23 -6.56 4.53 -17.63
C ALA A 23 -6.42 5.98 -17.17
N ALA A 24 -6.28 6.92 -18.10
CA ALA A 24 -6.21 8.36 -17.81
C ALA A 24 -7.51 8.86 -17.17
N THR A 25 -8.67 8.49 -17.73
CA THR A 25 -9.98 8.85 -17.18
C THR A 25 -10.14 8.33 -15.76
N LEU A 26 -9.79 7.06 -15.52
CA LEU A 26 -9.82 6.44 -14.19
C LEU A 26 -8.90 7.18 -13.22
N TYR A 27 -7.68 7.49 -13.65
CA TYR A 27 -6.71 8.25 -12.83
C TYR A 27 -7.28 9.61 -12.42
N TYR A 28 -7.79 10.42 -13.37
CA TYR A 28 -8.36 11.73 -13.06
C TYR A 28 -9.66 11.66 -12.24
N ALA A 29 -10.45 10.60 -12.40
CA ALA A 29 -11.67 10.41 -11.60
C ALA A 29 -11.36 10.03 -10.15
N LEU A 30 -10.31 9.25 -9.90
CA LEU A 30 -9.95 8.77 -8.57
C LEU A 30 -9.04 9.74 -7.80
N THR A 31 -8.18 10.49 -8.48
CA THR A 31 -7.21 11.40 -7.83
C THR A 31 -7.86 12.40 -6.86
N PRO A 32 -8.99 13.07 -7.17
CA PRO A 32 -9.63 14.00 -6.24
C PRO A 32 -10.21 13.36 -4.99
N GLN A 33 -10.41 12.05 -5.00
CA GLN A 33 -10.96 11.29 -3.87
C GLN A 33 -9.87 10.83 -2.89
N LEU A 34 -8.61 10.95 -3.28
CA LEU A 34 -7.48 10.60 -2.43
C LEU A 34 -7.20 11.76 -1.48
N ALA A 35 -7.26 11.50 -0.17
CA ALA A 35 -6.86 12.49 0.82
C ALA A 35 -5.37 12.85 0.64
N PRO A 36 -4.98 14.12 0.89
CA PRO A 36 -3.57 14.50 0.88
C PRO A 36 -2.76 13.61 1.83
N GLY A 37 -1.56 13.21 1.41
CA GLY A 37 -0.68 12.35 2.23
C GLY A 37 -0.33 12.96 3.61
N GLU A 38 -0.47 14.27 3.75
CA GLU A 38 -0.31 14.96 5.04
C GLU A 38 -1.37 14.57 6.07
N THR A 39 -2.58 14.25 5.64
CA THR A 39 -3.66 13.75 6.53
C THR A 39 -3.24 12.48 7.26
N ILE A 40 -2.40 11.66 6.66
CA ILE A 40 -1.88 10.44 7.28
C ILE A 40 -0.93 10.78 8.44
N LYS A 41 -0.11 11.82 8.29
CA LYS A 41 0.83 12.27 9.33
C LYS A 41 0.12 12.84 10.55
N GLU A 42 -1.04 13.47 10.34
CA GLU A 42 -1.86 14.07 11.39
C GLU A 42 -2.81 13.08 12.07
N THR A 43 -2.87 11.83 11.58
CA THR A 43 -3.75 10.82 12.16
C THR A 43 -3.31 10.50 13.59
N GLN A 44 -4.13 10.90 14.55
CA GLN A 44 -3.91 10.57 15.95
C GLN A 44 -4.21 9.08 16.16
N LEU A 45 -3.20 8.33 16.57
CA LEU A 45 -3.38 6.95 16.99
C LEU A 45 -4.20 6.92 18.27
N GLN A 46 -5.20 6.04 18.32
CA GLN A 46 -5.95 5.80 19.56
C GLN A 46 -4.98 5.26 20.62
N VAL A 47 -4.75 6.07 21.64
CA VAL A 47 -3.97 5.72 22.83
C VAL A 47 -4.92 5.46 23.99
N PRO A 48 -4.60 4.52 24.90
CA PRO A 48 -5.41 4.30 26.06
C PRO A 48 -5.37 5.49 27.02
N LEU A 49 -6.49 5.74 27.71
CA LEU A 49 -6.53 6.67 28.82
C LEU A 49 -5.81 6.04 30.03
N ARG A 50 -4.76 6.69 30.51
CA ARG A 50 -4.00 6.25 31.67
C ARG A 50 -4.25 7.15 32.86
N VAL A 51 -4.63 6.56 33.98
CA VAL A 51 -4.89 7.24 35.24
C VAL A 51 -3.75 6.96 36.20
N TYR A 52 -3.13 8.01 36.70
CA TYR A 52 -2.01 7.91 37.63
C TYR A 52 -2.38 8.47 39.00
N SER A 53 -1.75 7.98 40.07
CA SER A 53 -1.79 8.57 41.40
C SER A 53 -1.01 9.89 41.44
N ALA A 54 -1.13 10.65 42.52
CA ALA A 54 -0.32 11.87 42.73
C ALA A 54 1.19 11.56 42.77
N GLU A 55 1.57 10.34 43.14
CA GLU A 55 2.95 9.88 43.21
C GLU A 55 3.44 9.31 41.86
N GLY A 56 2.62 9.32 40.80
CA GLY A 56 3.00 8.84 39.46
C GLY A 56 2.82 7.33 39.24
N LEU A 57 2.14 6.61 40.14
CA LEU A 57 1.84 5.20 39.94
C LEU A 57 0.66 5.03 39.02
N LEU A 58 0.76 4.14 38.04
CA LEU A 58 -0.32 3.81 37.13
C LEU A 58 -1.44 3.06 37.90
N LEU A 59 -2.59 3.68 38.03
CA LEU A 59 -3.75 3.13 38.76
C LEU A 59 -4.67 2.33 37.82
N ALA A 60 -4.92 2.85 36.61
CA ALA A 60 -5.80 2.22 35.65
C ALA A 60 -5.45 2.62 34.21
N GLU A 61 -5.78 1.73 33.27
CA GLU A 61 -5.63 1.94 31.84
C GLU A 61 -6.94 1.53 31.16
N PHE A 62 -7.58 2.47 30.43
CA PHE A 62 -8.85 2.29 29.74
C PHE A 62 -8.67 2.44 28.24
N GLY A 63 -9.14 1.49 27.46
CA GLY A 63 -9.12 1.49 26.00
C GLY A 63 -8.98 0.08 25.44
N GLU A 64 -9.55 -0.14 24.24
CA GLU A 64 -9.46 -1.45 23.56
C GLU A 64 -8.03 -1.80 23.11
N LYS A 65 -7.24 -0.78 22.78
CA LYS A 65 -5.88 -0.97 22.24
C LYS A 65 -4.86 -0.29 23.13
N ARG A 66 -4.02 -1.10 23.76
CA ARG A 66 -2.91 -0.64 24.59
C ARG A 66 -1.71 -0.29 23.69
N ARG A 67 -1.73 0.90 23.10
CA ARG A 67 -0.65 1.38 22.21
C ARG A 67 0.25 2.35 22.98
N ILE A 68 1.55 2.22 22.77
CA ILE A 68 2.55 3.21 23.17
C ILE A 68 3.15 3.74 21.88
N PRO A 69 2.76 4.95 21.44
CA PRO A 69 3.34 5.56 20.25
C PRO A 69 4.85 5.75 20.46
N VAL A 70 5.62 5.34 19.47
CA VAL A 70 7.08 5.54 19.42
C VAL A 70 7.38 6.49 18.26
N LYS A 71 8.27 7.45 18.46
CA LYS A 71 8.73 8.33 17.39
C LYS A 71 9.64 7.56 16.44
N TYR A 72 9.61 7.92 15.16
CA TYR A 72 10.42 7.26 14.14
C TYR A 72 11.92 7.28 14.49
N ASP A 73 12.42 8.40 15.01
CA ASP A 73 13.83 8.58 15.37
C ASP A 73 14.26 7.69 16.56
N ASP A 74 13.31 7.23 17.36
CA ASP A 74 13.56 6.32 18.50
C ASP A 74 13.58 4.84 18.09
N ILE A 75 13.25 4.55 16.82
CA ILE A 75 13.22 3.18 16.30
C ILE A 75 14.62 2.75 15.86
N PRO A 76 15.17 1.65 16.40
CA PRO A 76 16.47 1.16 15.96
C PRO A 76 16.49 0.84 14.46
N LEU A 77 17.50 1.28 13.73
CA LEU A 77 17.64 1.03 12.29
C LEU A 77 17.53 -0.45 11.91
N ARG A 78 18.04 -1.34 12.76
CA ARG A 78 17.91 -2.80 12.56
C ARG A 78 16.46 -3.26 12.50
N LEU A 79 15.59 -2.67 13.32
CA LEU A 79 14.16 -3.00 13.34
C LEU A 79 13.49 -2.49 12.05
N ILE A 80 13.81 -1.25 11.63
CA ILE A 80 13.32 -0.70 10.36
C ILE A 80 13.72 -1.61 9.20
N ASN A 81 15.00 -1.96 9.10
CA ASN A 81 15.51 -2.83 8.05
C ASN A 81 14.88 -4.23 8.07
N ALA A 82 14.59 -4.78 9.25
CA ALA A 82 13.92 -6.07 9.36
C ALA A 82 12.48 -6.02 8.83
N PHE A 83 11.73 -4.95 9.13
CA PHE A 83 10.40 -4.73 8.57
C PHE A 83 10.45 -4.57 7.04
N LEU A 84 11.36 -3.73 6.53
CA LEU A 84 11.51 -3.53 5.10
C LEU A 84 11.86 -4.84 4.39
N ALA A 85 12.81 -5.60 4.91
CA ALA A 85 13.21 -6.88 4.31
C ALA A 85 12.09 -7.94 4.32
N SER A 86 11.18 -7.88 5.31
CA SER A 86 10.07 -8.82 5.42
C SER A 86 8.88 -8.45 4.53
N GLU A 87 8.51 -7.16 4.49
CA GLU A 87 7.28 -6.70 3.87
C GLU A 87 7.50 -6.09 2.48
N ASP A 88 8.66 -5.45 2.27
CA ASP A 88 8.91 -4.68 1.06
C ASP A 88 10.43 -4.44 0.90
N ASP A 89 11.15 -5.48 0.51
CA ASP A 89 12.62 -5.51 0.43
C ASP A 89 13.20 -4.44 -0.51
N ARG A 90 12.38 -3.94 -1.44
CA ARG A 90 12.74 -2.91 -2.42
C ARG A 90 12.02 -1.58 -2.21
N PHE A 91 11.60 -1.28 -0.98
CA PHE A 91 10.83 -0.09 -0.63
C PHE A 91 11.39 1.22 -1.19
N PHE A 92 12.71 1.38 -1.22
CA PHE A 92 13.37 2.58 -1.74
C PHE A 92 13.61 2.58 -3.26
N GLU A 93 13.27 1.48 -3.96
CA GLU A 93 13.54 1.32 -5.39
C GLU A 93 12.32 1.58 -6.27
N HIS A 94 11.13 1.68 -5.66
CA HIS A 94 9.87 1.89 -6.38
C HIS A 94 9.07 3.07 -5.81
N PRO A 95 8.18 3.69 -6.61
CA PRO A 95 7.41 4.88 -6.21
C PRO A 95 6.15 4.56 -5.38
N GLY A 96 6.04 3.40 -4.76
CA GLY A 96 4.89 2.94 -3.97
C GLY A 96 4.26 1.64 -4.47
N VAL A 97 4.46 1.28 -5.74
CA VAL A 97 4.06 -0.01 -6.33
C VAL A 97 5.29 -0.69 -6.91
N ASP A 98 5.60 -1.89 -6.43
CA ASP A 98 6.66 -2.72 -6.96
C ASP A 98 6.17 -3.54 -8.16
N TYR A 99 6.29 -2.98 -9.37
CA TYR A 99 5.88 -3.66 -10.61
C TYR A 99 6.66 -4.94 -10.88
N GLN A 100 7.94 -4.98 -10.53
CA GLN A 100 8.76 -6.18 -10.72
C GLN A 100 8.36 -7.29 -9.76
N GLY A 101 8.09 -6.95 -8.50
CA GLY A 101 7.56 -7.87 -7.51
C GLY A 101 6.18 -8.43 -7.91
N LEU A 102 5.29 -7.58 -8.44
CA LEU A 102 3.99 -8.00 -8.96
C LEU A 102 4.13 -8.97 -10.14
N LEU A 103 5.01 -8.68 -11.10
CA LEU A 103 5.27 -9.57 -12.24
C LEU A 103 5.83 -10.92 -11.77
N ARG A 104 6.79 -10.89 -10.84
CA ARG A 104 7.39 -12.09 -10.24
C ARG A 104 6.32 -12.94 -9.53
N ALA A 105 5.49 -12.30 -8.69
CA ALA A 105 4.41 -12.97 -7.96
C ALA A 105 3.37 -13.58 -8.90
N THR A 106 2.99 -12.85 -9.96
CA THR A 106 2.06 -13.33 -10.99
C THR A 106 2.63 -14.51 -11.76
N TYR A 107 3.90 -14.44 -12.18
CA TYR A 107 4.56 -15.53 -12.85
C TYR A 107 4.63 -16.78 -11.95
N SER A 108 5.01 -16.62 -10.68
CA SER A 108 5.04 -17.72 -9.71
C SER A 108 3.66 -18.37 -9.56
N LEU A 109 2.60 -17.57 -9.40
CA LEU A 109 1.24 -18.07 -9.29
C LEU A 109 0.81 -18.88 -10.51
N ILE A 110 1.11 -18.40 -11.73
CA ILE A 110 0.77 -19.11 -12.97
C ILE A 110 1.60 -20.39 -13.10
N ALA A 111 2.87 -20.36 -12.75
CA ALA A 111 3.80 -21.49 -12.92
C ALA A 111 3.59 -22.61 -11.88
N THR A 112 3.28 -22.26 -10.64
CA THR A 112 3.18 -23.21 -9.52
C THR A 112 1.75 -23.47 -9.06
N GLY A 113 0.80 -22.60 -9.41
CA GLY A 113 -0.56 -22.59 -8.87
C GLY A 113 -0.66 -22.17 -7.40
N GLU A 114 0.47 -21.83 -6.75
CA GLU A 114 0.52 -21.47 -5.34
C GLU A 114 0.82 -19.99 -5.16
N LYS A 115 0.14 -19.36 -4.19
CA LYS A 115 0.38 -17.97 -3.80
C LYS A 115 1.59 -17.89 -2.85
N ALA A 116 2.78 -18.16 -3.38
CA ALA A 116 4.01 -18.28 -2.60
C ALA A 116 4.58 -16.93 -2.12
N GLN A 117 4.31 -15.84 -2.82
CA GLN A 117 4.82 -14.51 -2.47
C GLN A 117 3.75 -13.43 -2.55
N GLY A 118 3.74 -12.50 -1.57
CA GLY A 118 2.94 -11.28 -1.61
C GLY A 118 3.57 -10.27 -2.58
N GLY A 119 2.75 -9.66 -3.45
CA GLY A 119 3.16 -8.52 -4.30
C GLY A 119 2.74 -7.17 -3.73
N SER A 120 2.37 -7.12 -2.44
CA SER A 120 1.88 -5.91 -1.80
C SER A 120 3.03 -5.13 -1.15
N THR A 121 3.17 -3.85 -1.48
CA THR A 121 4.14 -2.96 -0.85
C THR A 121 3.61 -2.36 0.44
N ILE A 122 4.50 -1.84 1.31
CA ILE A 122 4.13 -1.10 2.53
C ILE A 122 3.22 0.09 2.17
N THR A 123 3.52 0.80 1.08
CA THR A 123 2.69 1.92 0.60
C THR A 123 1.28 1.48 0.24
N MET A 124 1.11 0.34 -0.43
CA MET A 124 -0.21 -0.23 -0.75
C MET A 124 -0.96 -0.66 0.51
N GLN A 125 -0.26 -1.25 1.49
CA GLN A 125 -0.85 -1.62 2.79
C GLN A 125 -1.31 -0.39 3.55
N LEU A 126 -0.50 0.68 3.57
CA LEU A 126 -0.85 1.95 4.19
C LEU A 126 -2.10 2.56 3.55
N ALA A 127 -2.11 2.66 2.22
CA ALA A 127 -3.26 3.17 1.48
C ALA A 127 -4.55 2.37 1.77
N ARG A 128 -4.45 1.06 1.82
CA ARG A 128 -5.59 0.19 2.18
C ARG A 128 -6.13 0.50 3.57
N ASN A 129 -5.26 0.65 4.55
CA ASN A 129 -5.65 0.84 5.93
C ASN A 129 -6.27 2.22 6.20
N PHE A 130 -5.91 3.24 5.41
CA PHE A 130 -6.39 4.60 5.61
C PHE A 130 -7.57 4.99 4.72
N PHE A 131 -7.63 4.44 3.50
CA PHE A 131 -8.60 4.88 2.49
C PHE A 131 -9.60 3.81 2.07
N LEU A 132 -9.31 2.54 2.34
CA LEU A 132 -10.23 1.46 1.99
C LEU A 132 -10.80 0.87 3.28
N SER A 133 -12.13 0.80 3.36
CA SER A 133 -12.81 0.12 4.45
C SER A 133 -12.32 -1.32 4.59
N SER A 134 -12.09 -1.75 5.81
CA SER A 134 -11.69 -3.12 6.12
C SER A 134 -12.89 -4.09 6.15
N GLU A 135 -14.06 -3.66 5.70
CA GLU A 135 -15.21 -4.54 5.57
C GLU A 135 -14.90 -5.63 4.54
N LYS A 136 -14.68 -6.81 5.05
CA LYS A 136 -14.63 -8.01 4.22
C LYS A 136 -16.06 -8.28 3.76
N THR A 137 -16.31 -7.95 2.50
CA THR A 137 -17.48 -8.48 1.80
C THR A 137 -17.30 -9.98 1.55
#